data_f6d2cf0a556418aeed1a6eeb09ebb5df
#
_entry.id   f6d2cf0a556418aeed1a6eeb09ebb5df
#
_cell.length_a   1.000
_cell.length_b   1.000
_cell.length_c   1.000
_cell.angle_alpha   90.00
_cell.angle_beta   90.00
_cell.angle_gamma   90.00
#
_symmetry.space_group_name_H-M   'P 1'
#
loop_
_entity.id
_entity.type
_entity.pdbx_description
1 polymer ?
#
loop_
_entity_poly.entity_id
_entity_poly.type
_entity_poly.pdbx_seq_one_letter_code
_entity_poly.pdbx_strand_id
1 'polypeptide(L)'
;MTNPLVSIIVPVYNVEKYIDKCISSILQQTYPRIELLLIDDGSPDKSGIICDMYAQKDNRVRVFHKPNAGVSAARNTGINNAKGEFITFVDSDDWLEPD
;
A
#
# COMPACT_ATOMS: atom_id res chain seq x y z
N MET A 1 22.53 -14.98 4.20
CA MET A 1 22.17 -13.62 4.61
C MET A 1 20.76 -13.31 4.10
N THR A 2 19.91 -12.83 4.97
CA THR A 2 18.55 -12.50 4.58
C THR A 2 18.46 -11.05 4.12
N ASN A 3 17.68 -10.80 3.09
CA ASN A 3 17.36 -9.44 2.67
C ASN A 3 16.47 -8.77 3.71
N PRO A 4 16.68 -7.48 4.03
CA PRO A 4 15.78 -6.80 4.95
C PRO A 4 14.38 -6.69 4.39
N LEU A 5 13.38 -6.69 5.28
CA LEU A 5 12.01 -6.45 4.89
C LEU A 5 11.80 -4.95 4.69
N VAL A 6 11.19 -4.59 3.58
CA VAL A 6 10.85 -3.20 3.26
C VAL A 6 9.35 -3.04 3.35
N SER A 7 8.91 -2.09 4.17
CA SER A 7 7.49 -1.74 4.28
C SER A 7 7.18 -0.60 3.32
N ILE A 8 6.26 -0.85 2.40
CA ILE A 8 5.82 0.16 1.43
C ILE A 8 4.44 0.62 1.87
N ILE A 9 4.31 1.89 2.17
CA ILE A 9 3.07 2.47 2.69
C ILE A 9 2.42 3.31 1.60
N VAL A 10 1.16 3.00 1.29
CA VAL A 10 0.39 3.70 0.27
C VAL A 10 -0.88 4.25 0.90
N PRO A 11 -0.96 5.56 1.11
CA PRO A 11 -2.24 6.17 1.49
C PRO A 11 -3.22 6.08 0.33
N VAL A 12 -4.45 5.67 0.61
CA VAL A 12 -5.47 5.42 -0.42
C VAL A 12 -6.70 6.27 -0.09
N TYR A 13 -7.06 7.16 -1.00
CA TYR A 13 -8.30 7.92 -0.88
C TYR A 13 -8.82 8.31 -2.25
N ASN A 14 -10.00 7.79 -2.62
CA ASN A 14 -10.72 8.18 -3.82
C ASN A 14 -9.88 8.04 -5.10
N VAL A 15 -9.19 6.90 -5.25
CA VAL A 15 -8.24 6.65 -6.35
C VAL A 15 -8.55 5.37 -7.11
N GLU A 16 -9.83 4.99 -7.22
CA GLU A 16 -10.19 3.73 -7.86
C GLU A 16 -9.68 3.61 -9.30
N LYS A 17 -9.46 4.74 -9.98
CA LYS A 17 -8.94 4.73 -11.35
C LYS A 17 -7.45 4.38 -11.43
N TYR A 18 -6.73 4.57 -10.34
CA TYR A 18 -5.26 4.46 -10.34
C TYR A 18 -4.74 3.36 -9.44
N ILE A 19 -5.52 2.96 -8.42
CA ILE A 19 -5.01 2.09 -7.36
C ILE A 19 -4.60 0.71 -7.87
N ASP A 20 -5.32 0.16 -8.83
CA ASP A 20 -4.99 -1.14 -9.40
C ASP A 20 -3.58 -1.12 -10.02
N LYS A 21 -3.29 -0.11 -10.84
CA LYS A 21 -2.00 0.01 -11.49
C LYS A 21 -0.89 0.28 -10.47
N CYS A 22 -1.18 1.09 -9.46
CA CYS A 22 -0.22 1.37 -8.39
C CYS A 22 0.18 0.08 -7.68
N ILE A 23 -0.80 -0.68 -7.20
CA ILE A 23 -0.54 -1.92 -6.46
C ILE A 23 0.19 -2.91 -7.35
N SER A 24 -0.29 -3.10 -8.57
CA SER A 24 0.30 -4.03 -9.51
C SER A 24 1.77 -3.70 -9.79
N SER A 25 2.09 -2.42 -9.98
CA SER A 25 3.47 -2.01 -10.25
C SER A 25 4.39 -2.29 -9.07
N ILE A 26 3.89 -2.10 -7.83
CA ILE A 26 4.68 -2.38 -6.63
C ILE A 26 4.94 -3.88 -6.49
N LEU A 27 3.91 -4.70 -6.72
CA LEU A 27 4.05 -6.15 -6.57
C LEU A 27 4.92 -6.78 -7.64
N GLN A 28 5.15 -6.09 -8.75
CA GLN A 28 6.01 -6.56 -9.83
C GLN A 28 7.47 -6.17 -9.66
N GLN A 29 7.81 -5.41 -8.63
CA GLN A 29 9.20 -5.06 -8.39
C GLN A 29 10.04 -6.29 -8.06
N THR A 30 11.31 -6.23 -8.41
CA THR A 30 12.20 -7.39 -8.28
C THR A 30 12.64 -7.66 -6.85
N TYR A 31 12.58 -6.68 -5.96
CA TYR A 31 13.02 -6.89 -4.58
C TYR A 31 12.08 -7.89 -3.89
N PRO A 32 12.61 -8.99 -3.32
CA PRO A 32 11.75 -10.11 -2.90
C PRO A 32 11.07 -9.93 -1.54
N ARG A 33 11.58 -9.08 -0.66
CA ARG A 33 11.07 -9.00 0.70
C ARG A 33 10.39 -7.66 0.97
N ILE A 34 9.14 -7.57 0.54
CA ILE A 34 8.31 -6.40 0.81
C ILE A 34 7.05 -6.79 1.55
N GLU A 35 6.52 -5.85 2.33
CA GLU A 35 5.12 -5.85 2.74
C GLU A 35 4.51 -4.56 2.23
N LEU A 36 3.30 -4.65 1.71
CA LEU A 36 2.60 -3.50 1.15
C LEU A 36 1.44 -3.16 2.09
N LEU A 37 1.51 -1.99 2.72
CA LEU A 37 0.46 -1.52 3.61
C LEU A 37 -0.39 -0.49 2.86
N LEU A 38 -1.62 -0.87 2.56
CA LEU A 38 -2.59 -0.02 1.88
C LEU A 38 -3.48 0.59 2.95
N ILE A 39 -3.39 1.89 3.13
CA ILE A 39 -4.15 2.58 4.17
C ILE A 39 -5.32 3.30 3.53
N ASP A 40 -6.49 2.67 3.58
CA ASP A 40 -7.71 3.24 3.03
C ASP A 40 -8.26 4.28 4.01
N ASP A 41 -8.09 5.54 3.65
CA ASP A 41 -8.46 6.68 4.47
C ASP A 41 -9.92 7.08 4.24
N GLY A 42 -10.81 6.11 4.40
CA GLY A 42 -12.25 6.33 4.27
C GLY A 42 -12.68 6.64 2.85
N SER A 43 -12.14 5.93 1.86
CA SER A 43 -12.46 6.16 0.45
C SER A 43 -13.96 6.00 0.17
N PRO A 44 -14.60 6.98 -0.48
CA PRO A 44 -16.02 6.90 -0.83
C PRO A 44 -16.29 6.04 -2.06
N ASP A 45 -15.26 5.74 -2.83
CA ASP A 45 -15.36 4.96 -4.07
C ASP A 45 -14.95 3.49 -3.82
N LYS A 46 -14.58 2.77 -4.89
CA LYS A 46 -14.23 1.35 -4.81
C LYS A 46 -12.78 1.09 -4.43
N SER A 47 -12.02 2.13 -4.08
CA SER A 47 -10.60 1.97 -3.73
C SER A 47 -10.38 0.93 -2.64
N GLY A 48 -11.16 0.99 -1.55
CA GLY A 48 -11.02 0.06 -0.45
C GLY A 48 -11.31 -1.37 -0.85
N ILE A 49 -12.33 -1.58 -1.69
CA ILE A 49 -12.68 -2.92 -2.18
C ILE A 49 -11.55 -3.50 -3.04
N ILE A 50 -10.96 -2.65 -3.90
CA ILE A 50 -9.85 -3.08 -4.75
C ILE A 50 -8.66 -3.50 -3.90
N CYS A 51 -8.36 -2.72 -2.85
CA CYS A 51 -7.29 -3.07 -1.92
C CYS A 51 -7.54 -4.45 -1.28
N ASP A 52 -8.77 -4.70 -0.82
CA ASP A 52 -9.12 -5.98 -0.20
C ASP A 52 -8.95 -7.14 -1.17
N MET A 53 -9.28 -6.95 -2.45
CA MET A 53 -9.10 -7.98 -3.46
C MET A 53 -7.64 -8.37 -3.60
N TYR A 54 -6.73 -7.41 -3.57
CA TYR A 54 -5.30 -7.70 -3.64
C TYR A 54 -4.81 -8.41 -2.38
N ALA A 55 -5.30 -8.04 -1.21
CA ALA A 55 -4.92 -8.70 0.04
C ALA A 55 -5.31 -10.17 0.03
N GLN A 56 -6.42 -10.53 -0.63
CA GLN A 56 -6.83 -11.92 -0.75
C GLN A 56 -5.95 -12.72 -1.70
N LYS A 57 -5.34 -12.06 -2.69
CA LYS A 57 -4.53 -12.73 -3.72
C LYS A 57 -3.06 -12.81 -3.38
N ASP A 58 -2.56 -11.88 -2.57
CA ASP A 58 -1.14 -11.76 -2.30
C ASP A 58 -0.92 -11.51 -0.81
N ASN A 59 -0.24 -12.44 -0.15
CA ASN A 59 -0.03 -12.36 1.30
C ASN A 59 0.95 -11.28 1.74
N ARG A 60 1.60 -10.60 0.80
CA ARG A 60 2.43 -9.45 1.11
C ARG A 60 1.61 -8.20 1.35
N VAL A 61 0.33 -8.20 0.96
CA VAL A 61 -0.55 -7.04 1.01
C VAL A 61 -1.34 -7.05 2.31
N ARG A 62 -1.28 -5.94 3.03
CA ARG A 62 -2.04 -5.72 4.27
C ARG A 62 -2.87 -4.44 4.09
N VAL A 63 -4.16 -4.52 4.40
CA VAL A 63 -5.08 -3.39 4.20
C VAL A 63 -5.60 -2.90 5.54
N PHE A 64 -5.62 -1.60 5.71
CA PHE A 64 -6.17 -0.95 6.90
C PHE A 64 -7.22 0.06 6.46
N HIS A 65 -8.46 -0.15 6.90
CA HIS A 65 -9.56 0.80 6.65
C HIS A 65 -9.72 1.70 7.86
N LYS A 66 -9.81 2.99 7.64
CA LYS A 66 -9.94 3.94 8.74
C LYS A 66 -10.87 5.11 8.33
N PRO A 67 -11.45 5.82 9.29
CA PRO A 67 -12.21 7.04 8.97
C PRO A 67 -11.30 8.06 8.32
N ASN A 68 -11.84 8.83 7.39
CA ASN A 68 -11.06 9.87 6.69
C ASN A 68 -10.48 10.88 7.68
N ALA A 69 -9.18 11.05 7.63
CA ALA A 69 -8.47 11.98 8.51
C ALA A 69 -7.25 12.62 7.84
N GLY A 70 -7.07 12.36 6.54
CA GLY A 70 -6.01 12.99 5.75
C GLY A 70 -4.78 12.12 5.57
N VAL A 71 -3.91 12.53 4.65
CA VAL A 71 -2.76 11.76 4.23
C VAL A 71 -1.74 11.56 5.36
N SER A 72 -1.55 12.55 6.22
CA SER A 72 -0.61 12.42 7.33
C SER A 72 -1.07 11.37 8.33
N ALA A 73 -2.37 11.32 8.64
CA ALA A 73 -2.93 10.30 9.51
C ALA A 73 -2.79 8.91 8.89
N ALA A 74 -3.01 8.80 7.58
CA ALA A 74 -2.86 7.53 6.88
C ALA A 74 -1.41 7.04 6.92
N ARG A 75 -0.45 7.91 6.68
CA ARG A 75 0.97 7.56 6.77
C ARG A 75 1.35 7.12 8.17
N ASN A 76 0.84 7.80 9.20
CA ASN A 76 1.11 7.41 10.60
C ASN A 76 0.55 6.03 10.92
N THR A 77 -0.64 5.72 10.41
CA THR A 77 -1.21 4.37 10.57
C THR A 77 -0.28 3.33 9.95
N GLY A 78 0.23 3.61 8.76
CA GLY A 78 1.19 2.72 8.10
C GLY A 78 2.46 2.54 8.92
N ILE A 79 3.04 3.62 9.39
CA ILE A 79 4.28 3.58 10.19
C ILE A 79 4.05 2.76 11.46
N ASN A 80 2.92 2.95 12.14
CA ASN A 80 2.63 2.24 13.39
C ASN A 80 2.43 0.75 13.19
N ASN A 81 2.12 0.31 11.99
CA ASN A 81 1.88 -1.09 11.67
C ASN A 81 2.99 -1.74 10.83
N ALA A 82 3.97 -0.97 10.40
CA ALA A 82 5.05 -1.48 9.58
C ALA A 82 5.95 -2.42 10.39
N LYS A 83 6.33 -3.53 9.78
CA LYS A 83 7.22 -4.53 10.38
C LYS A 83 8.61 -4.52 9.76
N GLY A 84 8.78 -3.77 8.67
CA GLY A 84 10.04 -3.75 7.94
C GLY A 84 11.12 -2.94 8.61
N GLU A 85 12.36 -3.24 8.25
CA GLU A 85 13.52 -2.49 8.70
C GLU A 85 13.63 -1.14 7.99
N PHE A 86 13.06 -1.06 6.80
CA PHE A 86 13.02 0.17 6.01
C PHE A 86 11.58 0.47 5.64
N ILE A 87 11.25 1.76 5.59
CA ILE A 87 9.91 2.24 5.25
C ILE A 87 10.04 3.17 4.05
N THR A 88 9.20 2.97 3.06
CA THR A 88 9.08 3.89 1.93
C THR A 88 7.61 4.22 1.69
N PHE A 89 7.35 5.38 1.12
CA PHE A 89 6.00 5.83 0.81
C PHE A 89 5.84 5.94 -0.70
N VAL A 90 4.67 5.52 -1.19
CA VAL A 90 4.31 5.66 -2.60
C VAL A 90 2.92 6.28 -2.65
N ASP A 91 2.74 7.30 -3.46
CA ASP A 91 1.43 7.90 -3.66
C ASP A 91 0.56 6.98 -4.52
N SER A 92 -0.73 6.89 -4.17
CA SER A 92 -1.63 5.92 -4.80
C SER A 92 -1.95 6.23 -6.26
N ASP A 93 -1.73 7.45 -6.72
CA ASP A 93 -1.89 7.82 -8.13
C ASP A 93 -0.58 7.74 -8.92
N ASP A 94 0.50 7.31 -8.26
CA ASP A 94 1.77 7.03 -8.91
C ASP A 94 1.94 5.53 -9.09
N TRP A 95 2.86 5.15 -9.96
CA TRP A 95 3.23 3.74 -10.10
C TRP A 95 4.71 3.65 -10.44
N LEU A 96 5.28 2.48 -10.08
CA LEU A 96 6.69 2.22 -10.26
C LEU A 96 6.92 1.49 -11.58
N GLU A 97 7.99 1.87 -12.28
CA GLU A 97 8.39 1.11 -13.46
C GLU A 97 9.11 -0.17 -13.01
N PRO A 98 8.82 -1.31 -13.61
CA PRO A 98 9.56 -2.54 -13.31
C PRO A 98 11.03 -2.40 -13.71
N ASP A 99 11.90 -2.99 -12.92
CA ASP A 99 13.33 -3.05 -13.24
C ASP A 99 13.64 -4.01 -14.37
#